data_8f8043f4b253ae63a3877f4bcd2447fb
#
_entry.id   8f8043f4b253ae63a3877f4bcd2447fb
#
_cell.length_a   1.000
_cell.length_b   1.000
_cell.length_c   1.000
_cell.angle_alpha   90.00
_cell.angle_beta   90.00
_cell.angle_gamma   90.00
#
_symmetry.space_group_name_H-M   'P 1'
#
loop_
_entity.id
_entity.type
_entity.pdbx_description
1 polymer ?
#
loop_
_entity_poly.entity_id
_entity_poly.type
_entity_poly.pdbx_seq_one_letter_code
_entity_poly.pdbx_strand_id
1 'polypeptide(L)'
;MITYDATRFNCSHYAVQELNKAHGLSIIVSDGIEWQPRFLRVLRRFFAPISAPCDNCLVVMRNHDNTLHIGIYRDYGVWHNWARGDGSCGCLIKSDLSTIRANYLDVHFYGRNKTLPAQ
;
A
#
# COMPACT_ATOMS: atom_id res chain seq x y z
N MET A 1 9.39 -11.41 -12.60
CA MET A 1 9.15 -11.33 -11.14
C MET A 1 9.29 -9.88 -10.67
N ILE A 2 8.31 -9.40 -9.91
CA ILE A 2 8.37 -8.06 -9.34
C ILE A 2 9.26 -8.13 -8.10
N THR A 3 10.35 -7.36 -8.10
CA THR A 3 11.29 -7.30 -6.99
C THR A 3 11.23 -5.94 -6.32
N TYR A 4 11.49 -5.92 -5.01
CA TYR A 4 11.56 -4.68 -4.25
C TYR A 4 12.81 -3.88 -4.64
N ASP A 5 12.61 -2.59 -4.84
CA ASP A 5 13.70 -1.61 -4.99
C ASP A 5 13.31 -0.38 -4.15
N ALA A 6 14.13 -0.05 -3.15
CA ALA A 6 13.79 0.97 -2.17
C ALA A 6 13.52 2.35 -2.80
N THR A 7 14.13 2.65 -3.93
CA THR A 7 13.99 3.96 -4.57
C THR A 7 13.07 3.96 -5.78
N ARG A 8 12.99 2.86 -6.52
CA ARG A 8 12.25 2.80 -7.79
C ARG A 8 11.02 1.92 -7.75
N PHE A 9 11.01 0.90 -6.91
CA PHE A 9 9.86 0.00 -6.82
C PHE A 9 9.69 -0.49 -5.39
N ASN A 10 9.39 0.42 -4.48
CA ASN A 10 9.08 0.11 -3.08
C ASN A 10 7.59 -0.23 -2.91
N CYS A 11 7.15 -0.37 -1.67
CA CYS A 11 5.75 -0.71 -1.38
C CYS A 11 4.76 0.32 -1.95
N SER A 12 5.13 1.60 -1.96
CA SER A 12 4.26 2.66 -2.49
C SER A 12 4.09 2.55 -3.99
N HIS A 13 5.17 2.30 -4.72
CA HIS A 13 5.12 2.14 -6.18
C HIS A 13 4.19 0.99 -6.56
N TYR A 14 4.35 -0.16 -5.89
CA TYR A 14 3.52 -1.32 -6.18
C TYR A 14 2.05 -1.05 -5.86
N ALA A 15 1.75 -0.54 -4.66
CA ALA A 15 0.38 -0.31 -4.24
C ALA A 15 -0.33 0.68 -5.16
N VAL A 16 0.33 1.80 -5.49
CA VAL A 16 -0.27 2.80 -6.38
C VAL A 16 -0.48 2.24 -7.78
N GLN A 17 0.46 1.47 -8.30
CA GLN A 17 0.29 0.83 -9.60
C GLN A 17 -0.98 -0.03 -9.64
N GLU A 18 -1.20 -0.84 -8.61
CA GLU A 18 -2.37 -1.72 -8.54
C GLU A 18 -3.66 -0.95 -8.29
N LEU A 19 -3.63 0.09 -7.46
CA LEU A 19 -4.78 0.95 -7.23
C LEU A 19 -5.19 1.70 -8.50
N ASN A 20 -4.21 2.18 -9.26
CA ASN A 20 -4.49 2.84 -10.55
C ASN A 20 -5.20 1.88 -11.51
N LYS A 21 -4.73 0.66 -11.61
CA LYS A 21 -5.36 -0.35 -12.47
C LYS A 21 -6.77 -0.69 -12.01
N ALA A 22 -6.95 -0.88 -10.71
CA ALA A 22 -8.24 -1.32 -10.16
C ALA A 22 -9.31 -0.23 -10.23
N HIS A 23 -8.92 1.04 -10.08
CA HIS A 23 -9.85 2.15 -9.93
C HIS A 23 -9.82 3.16 -11.09
N GLY A 24 -9.06 2.89 -12.13
CA GLY A 24 -8.97 3.79 -13.29
C GLY A 24 -8.32 5.13 -12.96
N LEU A 25 -7.30 5.13 -12.11
CA LEU A 25 -6.61 6.34 -11.67
C LEU A 25 -5.24 6.45 -12.36
N SER A 26 -4.63 7.63 -12.24
CA SER A 26 -3.32 7.93 -12.82
C SER A 26 -2.41 8.62 -11.80
N ILE A 27 -2.43 8.13 -10.56
CA ILE A 27 -1.59 8.67 -9.50
C ILE A 27 -0.12 8.36 -9.80
N ILE A 28 0.75 9.35 -9.65
CA ILE A 28 2.18 9.23 -9.93
C ILE A 28 2.94 9.17 -8.60
N VAL A 29 3.83 8.19 -8.49
CA VAL A 29 4.74 8.04 -7.36
C VAL A 29 6.13 8.41 -7.81
N SER A 30 6.74 9.42 -7.16
CA SER A 30 8.12 9.79 -7.41
C SER A 30 9.07 8.73 -6.87
N ASP A 31 10.24 8.59 -7.49
CA ASP A 31 11.28 7.74 -6.97
C ASP A 31 11.79 8.29 -5.63
N GLY A 32 12.20 7.38 -4.74
CA GLY A 32 12.74 7.74 -3.44
C GLY A 32 11.86 7.28 -2.30
N ILE A 33 12.46 7.10 -1.14
CA ILE A 33 11.76 6.65 0.07
C ILE A 33 11.09 7.80 0.82
N GLU A 34 11.49 9.04 0.57
CA GLU A 34 10.91 10.23 1.19
C GLU A 34 9.49 10.47 0.71
N TRP A 35 9.05 9.77 -0.29
CA TRP A 35 7.70 9.90 -0.82
C TRP A 35 6.64 9.45 0.19
N GLN A 36 6.96 8.52 1.07
CA GLN A 36 6.01 7.96 2.02
C GLN A 36 5.24 8.99 2.86
N PRO A 37 5.89 10.04 3.42
CA PRO A 37 5.13 11.04 4.19
C PRO A 37 4.04 11.75 3.39
N ARG A 38 4.20 11.86 2.07
CA ARG A 38 3.23 12.50 1.19
C ARG A 38 2.16 11.53 0.69
N PHE A 39 2.39 10.25 0.84
CA PHE A 39 1.58 9.20 0.25
C PHE A 39 0.11 9.30 0.72
N LEU A 40 -0.11 9.37 2.02
CA LEU A 40 -1.46 9.46 2.57
C LEU A 40 -2.17 10.72 2.14
N ARG A 41 -1.45 11.84 2.03
CA ARG A 41 -2.03 13.11 1.58
C ARG A 41 -2.55 13.00 0.15
N VAL A 42 -1.77 12.39 -0.74
CA VAL A 42 -2.19 12.18 -2.13
C VAL A 42 -3.37 11.21 -2.17
N LEU A 43 -3.29 10.11 -1.44
CA LEU A 43 -4.34 9.09 -1.46
C LEU A 43 -5.66 9.57 -0.87
N ARG A 44 -5.65 10.46 0.10
CA ARG A 44 -6.87 11.04 0.68
C ARG A 44 -7.73 11.79 -0.32
N ARG A 45 -7.16 12.15 -1.46
CA ARG A 45 -7.94 12.73 -2.56
C ARG A 45 -8.87 11.73 -3.21
N PHE A 46 -8.55 10.43 -3.13
CA PHE A 46 -9.25 9.39 -3.86
C PHE A 46 -9.82 8.30 -2.98
N PHE A 47 -9.34 8.18 -1.75
CA PHE A 47 -9.67 7.09 -0.84
C PHE A 47 -10.05 7.65 0.53
N ALA A 48 -11.00 6.97 1.18
CA ALA A 48 -11.47 7.33 2.51
C ALA A 48 -11.41 6.12 3.43
N PRO A 49 -11.24 6.32 4.75
CA PRO A 49 -11.21 5.21 5.70
C PRO A 49 -12.47 4.36 5.64
N ILE A 50 -12.29 3.05 5.72
CA ILE A 50 -13.37 2.07 5.83
C ILE A 50 -13.08 1.15 7.02
N SER A 51 -14.14 0.60 7.63
CA SER A 51 -14.01 -0.19 8.85
C SER A 51 -13.56 -1.62 8.60
N ALA A 52 -13.78 -2.14 7.39
CA ALA A 52 -13.44 -3.51 7.05
C ALA A 52 -12.84 -3.53 5.63
N PRO A 53 -11.93 -4.50 5.35
CA PRO A 53 -11.33 -4.58 4.03
C PRO A 53 -12.33 -5.00 2.97
N CYS A 54 -12.15 -4.51 1.76
CA CYS A 54 -12.86 -4.96 0.58
C CYS A 54 -11.86 -5.09 -0.57
N ASP A 55 -12.23 -5.82 -1.60
CA ASP A 55 -11.35 -6.05 -2.74
C ASP A 55 -10.89 -4.73 -3.35
N ASN A 56 -9.61 -4.65 -3.64
CA ASN A 56 -8.92 -3.50 -4.22
C ASN A 56 -8.89 -2.27 -3.31
N CYS A 57 -9.11 -2.42 -2.01
CA CYS A 57 -8.91 -1.32 -1.08
C CYS A 57 -7.42 -1.18 -0.73
N LEU A 58 -7.03 0.04 -0.38
CA LEU A 58 -5.70 0.33 0.12
C LEU A 58 -5.56 -0.17 1.55
N VAL A 59 -4.43 -0.79 1.86
CA VAL A 59 -4.07 -1.20 3.21
C VAL A 59 -2.85 -0.41 3.64
N VAL A 60 -2.95 0.28 4.77
CA VAL A 60 -1.84 1.02 5.36
C VAL A 60 -1.45 0.35 6.67
N MET A 61 -0.21 -0.10 6.75
CA MET A 61 0.35 -0.81 7.89
C MET A 61 1.44 0.03 8.50
N ARG A 62 1.43 0.16 9.83
CA ARG A 62 2.48 0.92 10.51
C ARG A 62 3.50 -0.03 11.11
N ASN A 63 4.76 0.16 10.72
CA ASN A 63 5.89 -0.59 11.28
C ASN A 63 6.17 -0.17 12.73
N HIS A 64 6.91 -0.98 13.46
CA HIS A 64 7.27 -0.68 14.86
C HIS A 64 8.16 0.56 15.01
N ASP A 65 8.82 0.99 13.95
CA ASP A 65 9.59 2.25 13.92
C ASP A 65 8.75 3.46 13.43
N ASN A 66 7.43 3.29 13.34
CA ASN A 66 6.46 4.29 12.88
C ASN A 66 6.51 4.63 11.40
N THR A 67 7.34 3.97 10.60
CA THR A 67 7.27 4.12 9.15
C THR A 67 6.07 3.35 8.61
N LEU A 68 5.60 3.74 7.43
CA LEU A 68 4.43 3.14 6.81
C LEU A 68 4.83 2.09 5.78
N HIS A 69 4.07 1.01 5.76
CA HIS A 69 4.11 0.00 4.72
C HIS A 69 2.71 -0.10 4.12
N ILE A 70 2.61 -0.27 2.83
CA ILE A 70 1.33 -0.21 2.14
C ILE A 70 1.17 -1.36 1.17
N GLY A 71 -0.08 -1.76 0.99
CA GLY A 71 -0.43 -2.83 0.08
C GLY A 71 -1.86 -2.66 -0.41
N ILE A 72 -2.33 -3.67 -1.11
CA ILE A 72 -3.70 -3.71 -1.62
C ILE A 72 -4.35 -5.01 -1.14
N TYR A 73 -5.61 -4.91 -0.70
CA TYR A 73 -6.38 -6.09 -0.30
C TYR A 73 -7.04 -6.71 -1.52
N ARG A 74 -6.82 -8.00 -1.69
CA ARG A 74 -7.38 -8.73 -2.82
C ARG A 74 -7.36 -10.21 -2.51
N ASP A 75 -8.44 -10.91 -2.84
CA ASP A 75 -8.49 -12.35 -2.70
C ASP A 75 -8.17 -12.81 -1.27
N TYR A 76 -8.84 -12.18 -0.29
CA TYR A 76 -8.75 -12.49 1.15
C TYR A 76 -7.34 -12.31 1.75
N GLY A 77 -6.53 -11.46 1.17
CA GLY A 77 -5.20 -11.18 1.70
C GLY A 77 -4.67 -9.83 1.27
N VAL A 78 -3.54 -9.45 1.85
CA VAL A 78 -2.86 -8.21 1.53
C VAL A 78 -1.69 -8.53 0.62
N TRP A 79 -1.70 -7.96 -0.57
CA TRP A 79 -0.60 -8.04 -1.53
C TRP A 79 0.28 -6.83 -1.33
N HIS A 80 1.56 -7.05 -1.07
CA HIS A 80 2.49 -5.96 -0.81
C HIS A 80 3.90 -6.30 -1.28
N ASN A 81 4.65 -5.27 -1.66
CA ASN A 81 6.03 -5.40 -2.07
C ASN A 81 6.91 -5.22 -0.82
N TRP A 82 7.55 -6.29 -0.40
CA TRP A 82 8.20 -6.38 0.89
C TRP A 82 9.71 -6.54 0.74
N ALA A 83 10.47 -5.74 1.48
CA ALA A 83 11.91 -5.90 1.62
C ALA A 83 12.21 -6.79 2.82
N ARG A 84 13.15 -7.72 2.67
CA ARG A 84 13.59 -8.54 3.80
C ARG A 84 14.29 -7.68 4.86
N GLY A 85 14.18 -8.10 6.12
CA GLY A 85 14.74 -7.36 7.24
C GLY A 85 16.25 -7.20 7.22
N ASP A 86 16.96 -8.05 6.48
CA ASP A 86 18.41 -7.97 6.32
C ASP A 86 18.85 -7.01 5.20
N GLY A 87 17.91 -6.32 4.56
CA GLY A 87 18.21 -5.41 3.46
C GLY A 87 18.43 -6.09 2.12
N SER A 88 18.31 -7.41 2.06
CA SER A 88 18.41 -8.13 0.78
C SER A 88 17.17 -7.91 -0.08
N CYS A 89 17.22 -8.36 -1.32
CA CYS A 89 16.11 -8.27 -2.26
C CYS A 89 14.83 -8.82 -1.66
N GLY A 90 13.78 -7.99 -1.66
CA GLY A 90 12.44 -8.43 -1.32
C GLY A 90 11.65 -8.87 -2.53
N CYS A 91 10.39 -9.15 -2.34
CA CYS A 91 9.49 -9.55 -3.41
C CYS A 91 8.04 -9.22 -3.08
N LEU A 92 7.20 -9.32 -4.08
CA LEU A 92 5.75 -9.24 -3.89
C LEU A 92 5.29 -10.49 -3.14
N ILE A 93 4.59 -10.28 -2.03
CA ILE A 93 4.02 -11.36 -1.23
C ILE A 93 2.57 -11.10 -0.92
N LYS A 94 1.82 -12.17 -0.68
CA LYS A 94 0.45 -12.11 -0.16
C LYS A 94 0.46 -12.60 1.27
N SER A 95 -0.07 -11.79 2.19
CA SER A 95 -0.17 -12.14 3.60
C SER A 95 -1.62 -12.08 4.06
N ASP A 96 -2.05 -13.01 4.91
CA ASP A 96 -3.38 -12.93 5.48
C ASP A 96 -3.45 -11.84 6.56
N LEU A 97 -4.67 -11.42 6.92
CA LEU A 97 -4.85 -10.33 7.87
C LEU A 97 -4.33 -10.67 9.26
N SER A 98 -4.41 -11.92 9.69
CA SER A 98 -3.90 -12.30 11.01
C SER A 98 -2.38 -12.14 11.08
N THR A 99 -1.67 -12.52 10.01
CA THR A 99 -0.23 -12.31 9.89
C THR A 99 0.12 -10.82 9.88
N ILE A 100 -0.62 -10.02 9.12
CA ILE A 100 -0.41 -8.58 9.05
C ILE A 100 -0.60 -7.95 10.44
N ARG A 101 -1.68 -8.28 11.13
CA ARG A 101 -1.96 -7.72 12.46
C ARG A 101 -0.95 -8.14 13.51
N ALA A 102 -0.35 -9.32 13.36
CA ALA A 102 0.68 -9.80 14.27
C ALA A 102 2.03 -9.09 14.09
N ASN A 103 2.31 -8.58 12.89
CA ASN A 103 3.61 -8.04 12.53
C ASN A 103 3.69 -6.51 12.50
N TYR A 104 2.56 -5.81 12.55
CA TYR A 104 2.51 -4.35 12.48
C TYR A 104 1.83 -3.77 13.71
N LEU A 105 2.17 -2.52 14.05
CA LEU A 105 1.55 -1.83 15.18
C LEU A 105 0.05 -1.63 14.99
N ASP A 106 -0.34 -1.21 13.81
CA ASP A 106 -1.74 -1.06 13.44
C ASP A 106 -1.92 -1.21 11.93
N VAL A 107 -3.17 -1.43 11.53
CA VAL A 107 -3.54 -1.66 10.14
C VAL A 107 -4.84 -0.90 9.87
N HIS A 108 -4.86 -0.12 8.81
CA HIS A 108 -6.02 0.67 8.40
C HIS A 108 -6.35 0.40 6.94
N PHE A 109 -7.65 0.46 6.63
CA PHE A 109 -8.16 0.22 5.27
C PHE A 109 -8.77 1.49 4.72
N TYR A 110 -8.56 1.72 3.41
CA TYR A 110 -9.09 2.89 2.71
C TYR A 110 -9.74 2.44 1.41
N GLY A 111 -11.03 2.74 1.27
CA GLY A 111 -11.78 2.42 0.06
C GLY A 111 -11.88 3.61 -0.88
N ARG A 112 -12.23 3.32 -2.15
CA ARG A 112 -12.40 4.37 -3.15
C ARG A 112 -13.53 5.31 -2.76
N ASN A 113 -13.24 6.59 -2.64
CA ASN A 113 -14.24 7.60 -2.35
C ASN A 113 -14.77 8.19 -3.65
N LYS A 114 -15.96 7.74 -4.05
CA LYS A 114 -16.58 8.13 -5.32
C LYS A 114 -17.15 9.55 -5.32
N THR A 115 -17.20 10.20 -4.16
CA THR A 115 -17.62 11.59 -4.09
C THR A 115 -16.50 12.56 -4.44
N LEU A 116 -15.25 12.08 -4.47
CA LEU A 116 -14.11 12.89 -4.86
C LEU A 116 -14.01 12.90 -6.39
N PRO A 117 -13.55 14.04 -6.97
CA PRO A 117 -13.42 14.14 -8.42
C PRO A 117 -12.42 13.10 -8.93
N ALA A 118 -12.71 12.52 -10.08
CA ALA A 118 -11.76 11.70 -10.79
C ALA A 118 -10.60 12.59 -11.27
N GLN A 119 -9.48 11.97 -11.42
CA GLN A 119 -8.30 12.65 -11.89
C GLN A 119 -8.41 13.02 -13.36
#